data_d2b4113da5bdd901f23864b169abc462
#
_entry.id   d2b4113da5bdd901f23864b169abc462
#
_cell.length_a   1.000
_cell.length_b   1.000
_cell.length_c   1.000
_cell.angle_alpha   90.00
_cell.angle_beta   90.00
_cell.angle_gamma   90.00
#
_symmetry.space_group_name_H-M   'P 1'
#
loop_
_entity.id
_entity.type
_entity.pdbx_description
1 polymer ?
#
loop_
_entity_poly.entity_id
_entity_poly.type
_entity_poly.pdbx_seq_one_letter_code
_entity_poly.pdbx_strand_id
1 'polypeptide(L)'
;NENVRGKDVFVVQPTCPPPNDNLMELLIMIDAIRRASARRITAVIPYYGYARQDRKDQPRVPITAKLVANLITTAGADRVLTMDLHAGQIQGFFDILLDHLYAVTVFERTIKQKRLKPLVVVSPDVGGIKMARAYAKRLEAGLAIVDKRRKSPESTEVVHILGEVKDKVCLLVDDLIATASSLIEAARALQRAGAKSVYAAVTHAVLSDNAADRIATSSLQELLVTDTIPLPA
;
A
#
# COMPACT_ATOMS: atom_id res chain seq x y z
N ASN A 1 -28.42 -10.83 12.94
CA ASN A 1 -29.53 -10.92 11.97
C ASN A 1 -30.36 -9.62 11.97
N GLU A 2 -29.74 -8.52 11.54
CA GLU A 2 -30.43 -7.23 11.40
C GLU A 2 -31.13 -7.14 10.05
N ASN A 3 -32.29 -6.47 10.01
CA ASN A 3 -32.97 -6.18 8.76
C ASN A 3 -32.27 -5.04 8.05
N VAL A 4 -31.72 -5.31 6.87
CA VAL A 4 -30.99 -4.34 6.03
C VAL A 4 -31.84 -3.76 4.90
N ARG A 5 -33.12 -4.15 4.78
CA ARG A 5 -34.02 -3.67 3.71
C ARG A 5 -34.10 -2.14 3.71
N GLY A 6 -33.82 -1.55 2.55
CA GLY A 6 -33.87 -0.10 2.34
C GLY A 6 -32.77 0.70 3.04
N LYS A 7 -31.78 0.04 3.68
CA LYS A 7 -30.67 0.69 4.39
C LYS A 7 -29.44 0.83 3.49
N ASP A 8 -28.58 1.79 3.84
CA ASP A 8 -27.22 1.88 3.33
C ASP A 8 -26.34 0.92 4.16
N VAL A 9 -25.67 -0.01 3.49
CA VAL A 9 -24.88 -1.05 4.14
C VAL A 9 -23.41 -0.93 3.74
N PHE A 10 -22.53 -0.97 4.71
CA PHE A 10 -21.07 -1.00 4.52
C PHE A 10 -20.55 -2.40 4.87
N VAL A 11 -19.93 -3.04 3.90
CA VAL A 11 -19.28 -4.34 4.08
C VAL A 11 -17.78 -4.10 4.18
N VAL A 12 -17.20 -4.34 5.35
CA VAL A 12 -15.77 -4.11 5.59
C VAL A 12 -15.04 -5.44 5.49
N GLN A 13 -14.24 -5.61 4.45
CA GLN A 13 -13.48 -6.84 4.20
C GLN A 13 -12.18 -6.51 3.46
N PRO A 14 -11.01 -6.55 4.11
CA PRO A 14 -9.74 -6.51 3.40
C PRO A 14 -9.57 -7.80 2.60
N THR A 15 -9.08 -7.70 1.35
CA THR A 15 -8.78 -8.88 0.54
C THR A 15 -7.30 -9.26 0.63
N CYS A 16 -6.79 -9.27 1.87
CA CYS A 16 -5.44 -9.70 2.22
C CYS A 16 -5.30 -11.24 2.17
N PRO A 17 -4.10 -11.81 2.36
CA PRO A 17 -3.93 -13.27 2.44
C PRO A 17 -4.78 -13.92 3.56
N PRO A 18 -5.50 -15.01 3.27
CA PRO A 18 -5.64 -15.69 1.98
C PRO A 18 -6.62 -14.95 1.04
N PRO A 19 -6.13 -14.37 -0.09
CA PRO A 19 -6.90 -13.41 -0.87
C PRO A 19 -8.12 -14.01 -1.57
N ASN A 20 -8.06 -15.26 -1.98
CA ASN A 20 -9.20 -15.93 -2.63
C ASN A 20 -10.36 -16.14 -1.68
N ASP A 21 -10.07 -16.54 -0.44
CA ASP A 21 -11.10 -16.81 0.58
C ASP A 21 -11.76 -15.50 1.00
N ASN A 22 -10.96 -14.48 1.32
CA ASN A 22 -11.44 -13.16 1.70
C ASN A 22 -12.23 -12.47 0.57
N LEU A 23 -11.81 -12.64 -0.68
CA LEU A 23 -12.55 -12.13 -1.84
C LEU A 23 -13.89 -12.85 -2.00
N MET A 24 -13.89 -14.19 -1.92
CA MET A 24 -15.14 -14.96 -2.06
C MET A 24 -16.12 -14.63 -0.92
N GLU A 25 -15.63 -14.50 0.31
CA GLU A 25 -16.45 -14.08 1.45
C GLU A 25 -17.09 -12.71 1.20
N LEU A 26 -16.31 -11.73 0.72
CA LEU A 26 -16.82 -10.41 0.35
C LEU A 26 -17.93 -10.51 -0.69
N LEU A 27 -17.73 -11.29 -1.76
CA LEU A 27 -18.72 -11.45 -2.83
C LEU A 27 -20.02 -12.07 -2.32
N ILE A 28 -19.93 -13.11 -1.47
CA ILE A 28 -21.08 -13.78 -0.85
C ILE A 28 -21.84 -12.80 0.06
N MET A 29 -21.15 -12.00 0.87
CA MET A 29 -21.77 -11.00 1.72
C MET A 29 -22.52 -9.96 0.91
N ILE A 30 -21.92 -9.44 -0.16
CA ILE A 30 -22.55 -8.46 -1.07
C ILE A 30 -23.82 -9.06 -1.70
N ASP A 31 -23.77 -10.28 -2.24
CA ASP A 31 -24.93 -10.94 -2.85
C ASP A 31 -26.06 -11.15 -1.82
N ALA A 32 -25.73 -11.60 -0.62
CA ALA A 32 -26.72 -11.80 0.45
C ALA A 32 -27.42 -10.48 0.83
N ILE A 33 -26.66 -9.40 0.97
CA ILE A 33 -27.19 -8.05 1.31
C ILE A 33 -28.05 -7.49 0.18
N ARG A 34 -27.63 -7.69 -1.07
CA ARG A 34 -28.40 -7.33 -2.25
C ARG A 34 -29.74 -8.05 -2.29
N ARG A 35 -29.76 -9.37 -2.05
CA ARG A 35 -31.00 -10.18 -1.96
C ARG A 35 -31.89 -9.79 -0.79
N ALA A 36 -31.31 -9.26 0.28
CA ALA A 36 -32.05 -8.71 1.40
C ALA A 36 -32.64 -7.30 1.13
N SER A 37 -32.51 -6.80 -0.11
CA SER A 37 -33.06 -5.52 -0.59
C SER A 37 -32.45 -4.30 0.14
N ALA A 38 -31.15 -4.29 0.41
CA ALA A 38 -30.45 -3.07 0.82
C ALA A 38 -30.63 -1.97 -0.25
N ARG A 39 -30.66 -0.71 0.17
CA ARG A 39 -30.79 0.43 -0.75
C ARG A 39 -29.48 0.72 -1.48
N ARG A 40 -28.37 0.63 -0.77
CA ARG A 40 -27.02 0.85 -1.29
C ARG A 40 -26.00 -0.03 -0.54
N ILE A 41 -25.07 -0.61 -1.28
CA ILE A 41 -24.02 -1.45 -0.73
C ILE A 41 -22.66 -0.82 -1.04
N THR A 42 -21.94 -0.44 -0.01
CA THR A 42 -20.56 0.05 -0.13
C THR A 42 -19.59 -1.04 0.32
N ALA A 43 -18.77 -1.55 -0.60
CA ALA A 43 -17.69 -2.44 -0.28
C ALA A 43 -16.49 -1.63 0.23
N VAL A 44 -16.19 -1.73 1.53
CA VAL A 44 -15.02 -1.12 2.17
C VAL A 44 -13.90 -2.13 2.17
N ILE A 45 -12.94 -1.92 1.29
CA ILE A 45 -11.82 -2.84 1.04
C ILE A 45 -10.53 -2.10 1.42
N PRO A 46 -10.13 -2.06 2.71
CA PRO A 46 -8.97 -1.31 3.15
C PRO A 46 -7.71 -1.69 2.38
N TYR A 47 -7.48 -2.98 2.18
CA TYR A 47 -6.45 -3.51 1.29
C TYR A 47 -7.10 -4.22 0.10
N TYR A 48 -6.83 -3.72 -1.12
CA TYR A 48 -7.30 -4.30 -2.37
C TYR A 48 -6.31 -5.35 -2.88
N GLY A 49 -6.61 -6.61 -2.64
CA GLY A 49 -5.82 -7.74 -3.13
C GLY A 49 -5.76 -7.78 -4.67
N TYR A 50 -4.69 -8.36 -5.20
CA TYR A 50 -4.37 -8.39 -6.63
C TYR A 50 -4.08 -7.02 -7.27
N ALA A 51 -4.02 -5.91 -6.51
CA ALA A 51 -3.73 -4.57 -7.01
C ALA A 51 -2.41 -4.47 -7.80
N ARG A 52 -1.43 -5.34 -7.50
CA ARG A 52 -0.14 -5.39 -8.22
C ARG A 52 -0.24 -5.96 -9.64
N GLN A 53 -1.38 -6.62 -9.99
CA GLN A 53 -1.64 -7.17 -11.32
C GLN A 53 -2.57 -6.22 -12.09
N ASP A 54 -2.15 -4.97 -12.23
CA ASP A 54 -2.91 -3.87 -12.84
C ASP A 54 -2.62 -3.69 -14.34
N ARG A 55 -1.62 -4.39 -14.85
CA ARG A 55 -1.19 -4.34 -16.26
C ARG A 55 -0.56 -5.66 -16.67
N LYS A 56 -0.42 -5.84 -17.98
CA LYS A 56 0.37 -6.94 -18.55
C LYS A 56 1.84 -6.54 -18.57
N ASP A 57 2.64 -7.17 -17.76
CA ASP A 57 4.11 -7.05 -17.74
C ASP A 57 4.78 -8.08 -18.65
N GLN A 58 4.04 -9.13 -19.03
CA GLN A 58 4.46 -10.21 -19.93
C GLN A 58 3.31 -10.62 -20.87
N PRO A 59 3.62 -11.28 -22.01
CA PRO A 59 2.59 -11.88 -22.84
C PRO A 59 1.79 -12.94 -22.11
N ARG A 60 0.47 -13.02 -22.37
CA ARG A 60 -0.44 -14.06 -21.87
C ARG A 60 -0.69 -14.07 -20.36
N VAL A 61 -0.41 -12.96 -19.66
CA VAL A 61 -0.77 -12.78 -18.24
C VAL A 61 -2.11 -12.05 -18.10
N PRO A 62 -2.84 -12.28 -17.00
CA PRO A 62 -4.11 -11.58 -16.73
C PRO A 62 -3.87 -10.14 -16.23
N ILE A 63 -4.94 -9.35 -16.22
CA ILE A 63 -5.05 -8.11 -15.44
C ILE A 63 -6.03 -8.41 -14.29
N THR A 64 -5.54 -9.06 -13.25
CA THR A 64 -6.40 -9.60 -12.19
C THR A 64 -7.06 -8.48 -11.37
N ALA A 65 -6.44 -7.32 -11.25
CA ALA A 65 -7.06 -6.16 -10.61
C ALA A 65 -8.38 -5.75 -11.32
N LYS A 66 -8.44 -5.79 -12.66
CA LYS A 66 -9.69 -5.53 -13.41
C LYS A 66 -10.70 -6.66 -13.25
N LEU A 67 -10.25 -7.92 -13.25
CA LEU A 67 -11.14 -9.06 -13.02
C LEU A 67 -11.84 -8.96 -11.67
N VAL A 68 -11.09 -8.65 -10.60
CA VAL A 68 -11.64 -8.49 -9.24
C VAL A 68 -12.62 -7.32 -9.17
N ALA A 69 -12.31 -6.19 -9.82
CA ALA A 69 -13.23 -5.05 -9.90
C ALA A 69 -14.57 -5.43 -10.56
N ASN A 70 -14.52 -6.21 -11.64
CA ASN A 70 -15.71 -6.71 -12.32
C ASN A 70 -16.53 -7.65 -11.42
N LEU A 71 -15.88 -8.57 -10.69
CA LEU A 71 -16.55 -9.49 -9.77
C LEU A 71 -17.29 -8.75 -8.66
N ILE A 72 -16.66 -7.75 -8.04
CA ILE A 72 -17.27 -6.93 -6.99
C ILE A 72 -18.49 -6.16 -7.52
N THR A 73 -18.37 -5.56 -8.71
CA THR A 73 -19.48 -4.86 -9.38
C THR A 73 -20.61 -5.81 -9.71
N THR A 74 -20.32 -6.98 -10.27
CA THR A 74 -21.31 -8.00 -10.64
C THR A 74 -22.03 -8.58 -9.43
N ALA A 75 -21.34 -8.78 -8.30
CA ALA A 75 -21.95 -9.21 -7.05
C ALA A 75 -23.01 -8.22 -6.53
N GLY A 76 -22.89 -6.93 -6.88
CA GLY A 76 -23.90 -5.93 -6.59
C GLY A 76 -23.46 -4.82 -5.65
N ALA A 77 -22.17 -4.55 -5.54
CA ALA A 77 -21.70 -3.35 -4.89
C ALA A 77 -22.06 -2.11 -5.73
N ASP A 78 -22.55 -1.04 -5.07
CA ASP A 78 -22.86 0.25 -5.69
C ASP A 78 -21.68 1.21 -5.58
N ARG A 79 -20.79 0.97 -4.62
CA ARG A 79 -19.64 1.82 -4.33
C ARG A 79 -18.50 0.99 -3.71
N VAL A 80 -17.28 1.39 -4.00
CA VAL A 80 -16.07 0.85 -3.34
C VAL A 80 -15.37 1.97 -2.58
N LEU A 81 -14.87 1.67 -1.39
CA LEU A 81 -13.96 2.52 -0.63
C LEU A 81 -12.69 1.71 -0.37
N THR A 82 -11.54 2.27 -0.70
CA THR A 82 -10.23 1.61 -0.52
C THR A 82 -9.15 2.61 -0.13
N MET A 83 -8.01 2.11 0.32
CA MET A 83 -6.88 2.94 0.75
C MET A 83 -5.63 2.59 -0.06
N ASP A 84 -4.86 3.61 -0.45
CA ASP A 84 -3.56 3.53 -1.13
C ASP A 84 -3.46 2.37 -2.15
N LEU A 85 -4.24 2.47 -3.22
CA LEU A 85 -4.13 1.53 -4.34
C LEU A 85 -2.71 1.54 -4.90
N HIS A 86 -2.15 0.36 -5.17
CA HIS A 86 -0.81 0.18 -5.73
C HIS A 86 -0.57 1.04 -6.99
N ALA A 87 -1.61 1.22 -7.79
CA ALA A 87 -1.58 2.08 -8.96
C ALA A 87 -2.88 2.89 -9.06
N GLY A 88 -2.77 4.20 -9.20
CA GLY A 88 -3.93 5.11 -9.21
C GLY A 88 -4.90 4.84 -10.35
N GLN A 89 -4.45 4.27 -11.46
CA GLN A 89 -5.28 3.90 -12.61
C GLN A 89 -6.27 2.77 -12.32
N ILE A 90 -6.07 1.98 -11.25
CA ILE A 90 -7.02 0.93 -10.83
C ILE A 90 -8.40 1.50 -10.56
N GLN A 91 -8.50 2.77 -10.16
CA GLN A 91 -9.78 3.48 -10.02
C GLN A 91 -10.61 3.41 -11.30
N GLY A 92 -9.98 3.48 -12.48
CA GLY A 92 -10.65 3.35 -13.77
C GLY A 92 -11.06 1.93 -14.14
N PHE A 93 -10.76 0.91 -13.32
CA PHE A 93 -11.21 -0.46 -13.54
C PHE A 93 -12.63 -0.70 -13.01
N PHE A 94 -13.13 0.17 -12.17
CA PHE A 94 -14.47 0.09 -11.62
C PHE A 94 -15.44 0.91 -12.47
N ASP A 95 -16.55 0.30 -12.85
CA ASP A 95 -17.68 0.96 -13.51
C ASP A 95 -18.69 1.53 -12.51
N ILE A 96 -18.37 1.44 -11.22
CA ILE A 96 -19.10 2.01 -10.09
C ILE A 96 -18.23 3.06 -9.37
N LEU A 97 -18.83 3.84 -8.48
CA LEU A 97 -18.10 4.86 -7.73
C LEU A 97 -17.02 4.24 -6.85
N LEU A 98 -15.83 4.84 -6.86
CA LEU A 98 -14.73 4.44 -6.00
C LEU A 98 -14.18 5.65 -5.25
N ASP A 99 -14.10 5.53 -3.93
CA ASP A 99 -13.41 6.46 -3.05
C ASP A 99 -12.01 5.92 -2.72
N HIS A 100 -10.99 6.61 -3.20
CA HIS A 100 -9.58 6.28 -2.93
C HIS A 100 -9.05 7.16 -1.81
N LEU A 101 -8.88 6.60 -0.62
CA LEU A 101 -8.31 7.27 0.54
C LEU A 101 -6.78 7.13 0.55
N TYR A 102 -6.13 8.06 1.27
CA TYR A 102 -4.66 8.09 1.38
C TYR A 102 -4.21 8.05 2.83
N ALA A 103 -3.40 7.07 3.19
CA ALA A 103 -2.90 6.85 4.54
C ALA A 103 -1.96 7.97 5.03
N VAL A 104 -1.43 8.80 4.13
CA VAL A 104 -0.62 9.96 4.51
C VAL A 104 -1.31 10.85 5.55
N THR A 105 -2.65 10.94 5.52
CA THR A 105 -3.41 11.73 6.51
C THR A 105 -3.36 11.12 7.92
N VAL A 106 -3.27 9.80 8.00
CA VAL A 106 -3.13 9.06 9.27
C VAL A 106 -1.69 9.15 9.77
N PHE A 107 -0.73 8.87 8.91
CA PHE A 107 0.70 8.89 9.27
C PHE A 107 1.22 10.27 9.63
N GLU A 108 0.73 11.33 8.97
CA GLU A 108 1.19 12.71 9.19
C GLU A 108 1.17 13.08 10.67
N ARG A 109 0.07 12.78 11.38
CA ARG A 109 -0.09 13.07 12.81
C ARG A 109 0.99 12.38 13.64
N THR A 110 1.16 11.09 13.44
CA THR A 110 2.13 10.28 14.19
C THR A 110 3.57 10.69 13.92
N ILE A 111 3.90 10.95 12.64
CA ILE A 111 5.26 11.36 12.26
C ILE A 111 5.60 12.74 12.81
N LYS A 112 4.67 13.72 12.77
CA LYS A 112 4.87 15.04 13.34
C LYS A 112 5.11 15.02 14.86
N GLN A 113 4.41 14.12 15.58
CA GLN A 113 4.62 13.94 17.02
C GLN A 113 6.03 13.44 17.38
N LYS A 114 6.65 12.65 16.49
CA LYS A 114 8.02 12.14 16.69
C LYS A 114 9.11 13.22 16.55
N ARG A 115 8.80 14.41 16.01
CA ARG A 115 9.73 15.55 15.85
C ARG A 115 11.04 15.19 15.14
N LEU A 116 10.97 14.32 14.14
CA LEU A 116 12.11 13.86 13.35
C LEU A 116 12.71 15.04 12.56
N LYS A 117 13.93 15.47 12.90
CA LYS A 117 14.60 16.61 12.23
C LYS A 117 16.11 16.39 12.15
N PRO A 118 16.74 16.83 11.05
CA PRO A 118 16.13 17.24 9.77
C PRO A 118 15.55 16.05 9.02
N LEU A 119 14.31 16.16 8.51
CA LEU A 119 13.58 15.06 7.89
C LEU A 119 13.70 15.10 6.36
N VAL A 120 13.91 13.93 5.75
CA VAL A 120 13.80 13.68 4.30
C VAL A 120 12.90 12.49 4.07
N VAL A 121 11.87 12.67 3.26
CA VAL A 121 11.01 11.57 2.80
C VAL A 121 11.68 10.91 1.60
N VAL A 122 11.69 9.58 1.60
CA VAL A 122 12.42 8.80 0.60
C VAL A 122 11.48 7.81 -0.08
N SER A 123 11.46 7.82 -1.41
CA SER A 123 10.85 6.75 -2.20
C SER A 123 11.83 5.59 -2.33
N PRO A 124 11.44 4.33 -2.02
CA PRO A 124 12.32 3.17 -2.16
C PRO A 124 12.60 2.78 -3.62
N ASP A 125 11.82 3.32 -4.56
CA ASP A 125 11.98 3.15 -6.00
C ASP A 125 11.36 4.33 -6.79
N VAL A 126 11.49 4.28 -8.11
CA VAL A 126 10.96 5.33 -9.02
C VAL A 126 9.42 5.33 -9.05
N GLY A 127 8.77 4.18 -8.83
CA GLY A 127 7.30 4.05 -8.86
C GLY A 127 6.60 4.82 -7.74
N GLY A 128 7.19 4.82 -6.54
CA GLY A 128 6.65 5.46 -5.33
C GLY A 128 6.82 6.99 -5.25
N ILE A 129 7.45 7.64 -6.25
CA ILE A 129 7.78 9.09 -6.20
C ILE A 129 6.57 9.98 -5.90
N LYS A 130 5.41 9.67 -6.50
CA LYS A 130 4.19 10.48 -6.30
C LYS A 130 3.74 10.45 -4.83
N MET A 131 3.77 9.27 -4.21
CA MET A 131 3.45 9.08 -2.80
C MET A 131 4.47 9.83 -1.93
N ALA A 132 5.77 9.60 -2.13
CA ALA A 132 6.83 10.26 -1.37
C ALA A 132 6.74 11.79 -1.46
N ARG A 133 6.41 12.34 -2.62
CA ARG A 133 6.20 13.79 -2.79
C ARG A 133 5.01 14.30 -1.98
N ALA A 134 3.91 13.54 -1.91
CA ALA A 134 2.75 13.91 -1.11
C ALA A 134 3.08 13.95 0.38
N TYR A 135 3.84 12.96 0.88
CA TYR A 135 4.35 12.95 2.25
C TYR A 135 5.31 14.11 2.52
N ALA A 136 6.30 14.33 1.64
CA ALA A 136 7.27 15.41 1.78
C ALA A 136 6.59 16.78 1.89
N LYS A 137 5.57 17.05 1.04
CA LYS A 137 4.79 18.28 1.09
C LYS A 137 4.04 18.47 2.41
N ARG A 138 3.39 17.41 2.94
CA ARG A 138 2.61 17.49 4.19
C ARG A 138 3.48 17.59 5.44
N LEU A 139 4.66 16.97 5.39
CA LEU A 139 5.63 16.97 6.49
C LEU A 139 6.61 18.13 6.43
N GLU A 140 6.52 18.98 5.40
CA GLU A 140 7.47 20.09 5.14
C GLU A 140 8.92 19.59 5.13
N ALA A 141 9.15 18.45 4.48
CA ALA A 141 10.41 17.72 4.46
C ALA A 141 11.07 17.73 3.07
N GLY A 142 12.36 17.43 3.03
CA GLY A 142 13.07 17.15 1.77
C GLY A 142 12.54 15.88 1.10
N LEU A 143 12.88 15.70 -0.18
CA LEU A 143 12.54 14.50 -0.97
C LEU A 143 13.81 13.87 -1.50
N ALA A 144 13.93 12.56 -1.38
CA ALA A 144 14.96 11.75 -2.03
C ALA A 144 14.35 10.48 -2.65
N ILE A 145 15.09 9.85 -3.53
CA ILE A 145 14.66 8.65 -4.26
C ILE A 145 15.82 7.67 -4.29
N VAL A 146 15.54 6.41 -4.02
CA VAL A 146 16.47 5.29 -4.24
C VAL A 146 16.22 4.75 -5.64
N ASP A 147 17.13 5.02 -6.57
CA ASP A 147 17.08 4.53 -7.95
C ASP A 147 17.97 3.29 -8.08
N LYS A 148 17.35 2.14 -8.32
CA LYS A 148 18.01 0.84 -8.49
C LYS A 148 18.16 0.55 -9.97
N ARG A 149 19.40 0.48 -10.47
CA ARG A 149 19.68 0.17 -11.87
C ARG A 149 20.50 -1.11 -11.98
N ARG A 150 19.96 -2.08 -12.70
CA ARG A 150 20.74 -3.22 -13.20
C ARG A 150 21.32 -2.84 -14.55
N LYS A 151 22.66 -2.88 -14.68
CA LYS A 151 23.33 -2.64 -15.97
C LYS A 151 23.21 -3.84 -16.92
N SER A 152 23.09 -5.06 -16.37
CA SER A 152 22.82 -6.31 -17.11
C SER A 152 22.24 -7.36 -16.14
N PRO A 153 21.63 -8.45 -16.63
CA PRO A 153 21.13 -9.53 -15.76
C PRO A 153 22.18 -10.14 -14.83
N GLU A 154 23.45 -10.05 -15.21
CA GLU A 154 24.61 -10.63 -14.51
C GLU A 154 25.38 -9.60 -13.66
N SER A 155 24.99 -8.31 -13.72
CA SER A 155 25.72 -7.25 -13.02
C SER A 155 25.16 -7.01 -11.61
N THR A 156 26.07 -6.62 -10.71
CA THR A 156 25.71 -6.13 -9.38
C THR A 156 24.79 -4.92 -9.51
N GLU A 157 23.69 -4.92 -8.75
CA GLU A 157 22.73 -3.82 -8.71
C GLU A 157 23.41 -2.55 -8.17
N VAL A 158 23.41 -1.50 -8.99
CA VAL A 158 23.94 -0.19 -8.57
C VAL A 158 22.80 0.64 -8.03
N VAL A 159 22.92 1.05 -6.78
CA VAL A 159 21.94 1.90 -6.11
C VAL A 159 22.40 3.35 -6.15
N HIS A 160 21.62 4.21 -6.78
CA HIS A 160 21.82 5.65 -6.80
C HIS A 160 20.79 6.32 -5.88
N ILE A 161 21.23 7.29 -5.09
CA ILE A 161 20.33 8.13 -4.30
C ILE A 161 20.28 9.50 -4.94
N LEU A 162 19.07 9.91 -5.32
CA LEU A 162 18.79 11.26 -5.82
C LEU A 162 18.22 12.09 -4.68
N GLY A 163 18.93 13.12 -4.26
CA GLY A 163 18.58 13.99 -3.12
C GLY A 163 19.59 13.90 -1.98
N GLU A 164 19.49 14.84 -1.07
CA GLU A 164 20.40 15.01 0.06
C GLU A 164 19.93 14.21 1.27
N VAL A 165 20.69 13.19 1.70
CA VAL A 165 20.33 12.29 2.82
C VAL A 165 21.36 12.28 3.95
N LYS A 166 22.59 12.78 3.68
CA LYS A 166 23.68 12.79 4.68
C LYS A 166 23.29 13.60 5.91
N ASP A 167 23.54 13.02 7.07
CA ASP A 167 23.25 13.60 8.41
C ASP A 167 21.75 13.89 8.65
N LYS A 168 20.85 13.35 7.82
CA LYS A 168 19.39 13.55 7.94
C LYS A 168 18.68 12.30 8.43
N VAL A 169 17.51 12.49 9.00
CA VAL A 169 16.55 11.42 9.31
C VAL A 169 15.79 11.10 8.04
N CYS A 170 15.87 9.88 7.56
CA CYS A 170 15.19 9.41 6.35
C CYS A 170 13.91 8.66 6.70
N LEU A 171 12.79 9.01 6.06
CA LEU A 171 11.52 8.30 6.15
C LEU A 171 11.19 7.65 4.81
N LEU A 172 11.39 6.35 4.72
CA LEU A 172 10.93 5.55 3.58
C LEU A 172 9.40 5.47 3.59
N VAL A 173 8.76 5.69 2.45
CA VAL A 173 7.31 5.57 2.32
C VAL A 173 6.94 4.68 1.14
N ASP A 174 5.99 3.75 1.36
CA ASP A 174 5.54 2.81 0.33
C ASP A 174 4.04 2.47 0.55
N ASP A 175 3.38 1.97 -0.50
CA ASP A 175 2.00 1.50 -0.41
C ASP A 175 1.91 0.15 0.31
N LEU A 176 2.83 -0.77 0.05
CA LEU A 176 2.81 -2.09 0.66
C LEU A 176 4.20 -2.66 0.94
N ILE A 177 4.25 -3.53 1.94
CA ILE A 177 5.42 -4.34 2.26
C ILE A 177 5.05 -5.82 2.25
N ALA A 178 5.64 -6.58 1.31
CA ALA A 178 5.50 -8.04 1.24
C ALA A 178 6.70 -8.72 1.88
N THR A 179 7.76 -9.03 1.14
CA THR A 179 8.98 -9.70 1.64
C THR A 179 9.96 -8.78 2.38
N ALA A 180 9.69 -7.49 2.41
CA ALA A 180 10.55 -6.43 2.96
C ALA A 180 11.90 -6.22 2.24
N SER A 181 12.22 -6.99 1.20
CA SER A 181 13.52 -6.92 0.53
C SER A 181 13.86 -5.50 0.05
N SER A 182 12.97 -4.89 -0.73
CA SER A 182 13.19 -3.56 -1.30
C SER A 182 13.35 -2.48 -0.22
N LEU A 183 12.55 -2.57 0.84
CA LEU A 183 12.60 -1.61 1.95
C LEU A 183 13.93 -1.71 2.71
N ILE A 184 14.36 -2.94 3.04
CA ILE A 184 15.61 -3.19 3.77
C ILE A 184 16.84 -2.78 2.93
N GLU A 185 16.83 -3.07 1.64
CA GLU A 185 17.91 -2.66 0.73
C GLU A 185 18.00 -1.13 0.61
N ALA A 186 16.85 -0.45 0.49
CA ALA A 186 16.80 1.00 0.49
C ALA A 186 17.32 1.59 1.81
N ALA A 187 16.94 1.02 2.96
CA ALA A 187 17.43 1.44 4.26
C ALA A 187 18.96 1.29 4.38
N ARG A 188 19.51 0.16 3.94
CA ARG A 188 20.98 -0.07 3.90
C ARG A 188 21.69 0.91 2.98
N ALA A 189 21.09 1.24 1.84
CA ALA A 189 21.68 2.20 0.91
C ALA A 189 21.72 3.61 1.51
N LEU A 190 20.65 4.03 2.17
CA LEU A 190 20.56 5.31 2.87
C LEU A 190 21.61 5.43 3.99
N GLN A 191 21.79 4.36 4.77
CA GLN A 191 22.82 4.36 5.82
C GLN A 191 24.23 4.46 5.23
N ARG A 192 24.53 3.71 4.15
CA ARG A 192 25.81 3.83 3.45
C ARG A 192 26.06 5.23 2.89
N ALA A 193 24.99 5.94 2.54
CA ALA A 193 25.04 7.33 2.09
C ALA A 193 25.10 8.35 3.26
N GLY A 194 25.24 7.90 4.50
CA GLY A 194 25.42 8.74 5.67
C GLY A 194 24.12 9.26 6.30
N ALA A 195 22.97 8.63 6.05
CA ALA A 195 21.74 8.96 6.75
C ALA A 195 21.92 8.76 8.28
N LYS A 196 21.41 9.71 9.08
CA LYS A 196 21.51 9.67 10.54
C LYS A 196 20.70 8.51 11.13
N SER A 197 19.51 8.29 10.62
CA SER A 197 18.61 7.18 10.97
C SER A 197 17.57 6.97 9.87
N VAL A 198 17.03 5.76 9.77
CA VAL A 198 16.05 5.41 8.75
C VAL A 198 14.79 4.85 9.42
N TYR A 199 13.67 5.49 9.12
CA TYR A 199 12.32 5.10 9.51
C TYR A 199 11.56 4.66 8.26
N ALA A 200 10.47 3.93 8.44
CA ALA A 200 9.57 3.61 7.35
C ALA A 200 8.10 3.81 7.75
N ALA A 201 7.27 4.21 6.78
CA ALA A 201 5.81 4.26 6.90
C ALA A 201 5.21 3.58 5.67
N VAL A 202 4.53 2.47 5.89
CA VAL A 202 3.98 1.62 4.83
C VAL A 202 2.51 1.35 5.11
N THR A 203 1.65 1.58 4.12
CA THR A 203 0.21 1.46 4.33
C THR A 203 -0.20 0.02 4.58
N HIS A 204 0.18 -0.91 3.71
CA HIS A 204 -0.29 -2.29 3.76
C HIS A 204 0.81 -3.26 4.20
N ALA A 205 0.71 -3.76 5.42
CA ALA A 205 1.65 -4.72 6.00
C ALA A 205 1.26 -6.17 5.61
N VAL A 206 1.52 -6.57 4.36
CA VAL A 206 1.24 -7.94 3.88
C VAL A 206 2.13 -8.95 4.61
N LEU A 207 3.41 -8.61 4.84
CA LEU A 207 4.39 -9.35 5.65
C LEU A 207 4.44 -10.84 5.33
N SER A 208 4.64 -11.16 4.05
CA SER A 208 4.79 -12.54 3.61
C SER A 208 6.13 -13.15 4.05
N ASP A 209 6.16 -14.46 4.18
CA ASP A 209 7.31 -15.25 4.58
C ASP A 209 7.89 -14.79 5.93
N ASN A 210 9.19 -14.62 6.03
CA ASN A 210 9.90 -14.15 7.22
C ASN A 210 10.14 -12.63 7.23
N ALA A 211 9.24 -11.84 6.62
CA ALA A 211 9.42 -10.39 6.50
C ALA A 211 9.55 -9.69 7.85
N ALA A 212 8.77 -10.10 8.86
CA ALA A 212 8.83 -9.53 10.20
C ALA A 212 10.21 -9.70 10.84
N ASP A 213 10.78 -10.91 10.81
CA ASP A 213 12.12 -11.20 11.35
C ASP A 213 13.21 -10.43 10.61
N ARG A 214 13.08 -10.33 9.29
CA ARG A 214 14.02 -9.56 8.45
C ARG A 214 13.98 -8.07 8.77
N ILE A 215 12.80 -7.52 9.06
CA ILE A 215 12.65 -6.13 9.49
C ILE A 215 13.25 -5.95 10.88
N ALA A 216 12.95 -6.84 11.82
CA ALA A 216 13.45 -6.77 13.19
C ALA A 216 15.00 -6.80 13.26
N THR A 217 15.64 -7.53 12.34
CA THR A 217 17.12 -7.61 12.23
C THR A 217 17.72 -6.58 11.28
N SER A 218 16.89 -5.70 10.70
CA SER A 218 17.32 -4.68 9.75
C SER A 218 17.89 -3.44 10.46
N SER A 219 18.34 -2.51 9.65
CA SER A 219 18.81 -1.20 10.10
C SER A 219 17.71 -0.14 10.23
N LEU A 220 16.46 -0.52 10.09
CA LEU A 220 15.33 0.37 10.33
C LEU A 220 15.20 0.66 11.81
N GLN A 221 15.08 1.95 12.15
CA GLN A 221 14.84 2.38 13.53
C GLN A 221 13.41 2.05 13.95
N GLU A 222 12.46 2.17 13.04
CA GLU A 222 11.04 1.90 13.28
C GLU A 222 10.31 1.73 11.94
N LEU A 223 9.32 0.84 11.92
CA LEU A 223 8.34 0.69 10.85
C LEU A 223 6.96 1.06 11.39
N LEU A 224 6.32 2.04 10.77
CA LEU A 224 4.93 2.40 10.99
C LEU A 224 4.07 1.74 9.92
N VAL A 225 2.98 1.11 10.32
CA VAL A 225 2.00 0.50 9.40
C VAL A 225 0.59 0.89 9.82
N THR A 226 -0.37 0.77 8.91
CA THR A 226 -1.80 0.88 9.23
C THR A 226 -2.36 -0.48 9.59
N ASP A 227 -3.60 -0.51 10.07
CA ASP A 227 -4.39 -1.71 10.34
C ASP A 227 -5.30 -2.13 9.16
N THR A 228 -4.96 -1.71 7.94
CA THR A 228 -5.65 -2.14 6.71
C THR A 228 -5.53 -3.66 6.48
N ILE A 229 -4.52 -4.28 7.07
CA ILE A 229 -4.31 -5.72 7.15
C ILE A 229 -4.07 -6.06 8.63
N PRO A 230 -4.78 -7.03 9.21
CA PRO A 230 -4.50 -7.51 10.55
C PRO A 230 -3.06 -7.99 10.67
N LEU A 231 -2.33 -7.52 11.66
CA LEU A 231 -1.00 -8.04 11.95
C LEU A 231 -1.10 -9.42 12.57
N PRO A 232 -0.18 -10.35 12.26
CA PRO A 232 -0.10 -11.62 12.96
C PRO A 232 0.15 -11.39 14.45
N ALA A 233 -0.47 -12.25 15.29
CA ALA A 233 -0.33 -12.20 16.75
C ALA A 233 1.11 -12.53 17.18
#